data_0cf1db8334d55d6da47d0258f6322ced
#
_entry.id   0cf1db8334d55d6da47d0258f6322ced
#
_cell.length_a   1.000
_cell.length_b   1.000
_cell.length_c   1.000
_cell.angle_alpha   90.00
_cell.angle_beta   90.00
_cell.angle_gamma   90.00
#
_symmetry.space_group_name_H-M   'P 1'
#
loop_
_entity.id
_entity.type
_entity.pdbx_description
1 polymer ?
#
loop_
_entity_poly.entity_id
_entity_poly.type
_entity_poly.pdbx_seq_one_letter_code
_entity_poly.pdbx_strand_id
1 'polypeptide(L)'
;MKLYTLIVGIFLLFFSCTKKDQYSAGQEWNYKTRPTEKSSILKILKIEEYPETGKVIHISISGLKIKNPASPTGFAEYFSHIPISEEALDKSVTTLKSETGKKPDSLEMDGYSYWKREFDKGDAGIFTIPVSEIISTMEKSIIAGDYTK
;
A
#
# COMPACT_ATOMS: atom_id res chain seq x y z
N MET A 1 47.01 -26.25 -47.79
CA MET A 1 45.80 -26.51 -46.98
C MET A 1 45.64 -25.36 -45.95
N LYS A 2 44.68 -24.47 -46.15
CA LYS A 2 44.38 -23.34 -45.21
C LYS A 2 43.22 -23.78 -44.31
N LEU A 3 43.50 -23.90 -43.02
CA LEU A 3 42.51 -24.27 -42.01
C LEU A 3 41.76 -22.99 -41.59
N TYR A 4 40.49 -22.86 -41.93
CA TYR A 4 39.62 -21.79 -41.51
C TYR A 4 38.99 -22.21 -40.18
N THR A 5 39.41 -21.56 -39.10
CA THR A 5 38.83 -21.73 -37.76
C THR A 5 37.54 -20.89 -37.70
N LEU A 6 36.40 -21.57 -37.70
CA LEU A 6 35.08 -20.94 -37.53
C LEU A 6 34.86 -20.63 -36.05
N ILE A 7 34.94 -19.36 -35.67
CA ILE A 7 34.59 -18.92 -34.32
C ILE A 7 33.07 -18.69 -34.29
N VAL A 8 32.36 -19.65 -33.70
CA VAL A 8 30.92 -19.49 -33.38
C VAL A 8 30.81 -18.68 -32.13
N GLY A 9 30.49 -17.39 -32.29
CA GLY A 9 30.18 -16.49 -31.18
C GLY A 9 28.80 -16.83 -30.59
N ILE A 10 28.80 -17.41 -29.38
CA ILE A 10 27.57 -17.62 -28.60
C ILE A 10 27.14 -16.25 -28.04
N PHE A 11 26.13 -15.64 -28.67
CA PHE A 11 25.49 -14.43 -28.19
C PHE A 11 24.49 -14.82 -27.10
N LEU A 12 24.94 -14.76 -25.84
CA LEU A 12 24.07 -14.90 -24.67
C LEU A 12 23.15 -13.71 -24.56
N LEU A 13 21.93 -13.83 -25.08
CA LEU A 13 20.85 -12.87 -24.83
C LEU A 13 20.46 -12.95 -23.36
N PHE A 14 20.97 -12.04 -22.54
CA PHE A 14 20.44 -11.78 -21.20
C PHE A 14 19.04 -11.20 -21.37
N PHE A 15 18.03 -12.06 -21.30
CA PHE A 15 16.66 -11.62 -21.06
C PHE A 15 16.61 -11.04 -19.66
N SER A 16 16.82 -9.76 -19.52
CA SER A 16 16.49 -9.00 -18.30
C SER A 16 14.96 -9.01 -18.20
N CYS A 17 14.43 -9.93 -17.41
CA CYS A 17 13.02 -9.95 -17.03
C CYS A 17 12.82 -8.76 -16.08
N THR A 18 12.51 -7.59 -16.61
CA THR A 18 12.02 -6.46 -15.82
C THR A 18 10.67 -6.88 -15.25
N LYS A 19 10.64 -7.18 -13.95
CA LYS A 19 9.39 -7.44 -13.22
C LYS A 19 8.53 -6.18 -13.41
N LYS A 20 7.46 -6.28 -14.21
CA LYS A 20 6.51 -5.19 -14.39
C LYS A 20 5.98 -4.82 -13.01
N ASP A 21 6.04 -3.54 -12.64
CA ASP A 21 5.46 -3.09 -11.38
C ASP A 21 4.00 -3.51 -11.31
N GLN A 22 3.67 -4.28 -10.27
CA GLN A 22 2.32 -4.80 -10.05
C GLN A 22 1.35 -3.69 -9.68
N TYR A 23 1.84 -2.66 -9.01
CA TYR A 23 1.05 -1.58 -8.42
C TYR A 23 1.24 -0.28 -9.19
N SER A 24 0.13 0.49 -9.28
CA SER A 24 0.12 1.84 -9.85
C SER A 24 -0.85 2.73 -9.08
N ALA A 25 -0.53 4.01 -8.97
CA ALA A 25 -1.42 4.97 -8.35
C ALA A 25 -2.77 5.03 -9.06
N GLY A 26 -3.86 5.07 -8.29
CA GLY A 26 -5.23 5.05 -8.78
C GLY A 26 -5.85 3.66 -8.89
N GLN A 27 -5.09 2.58 -8.76
CA GLN A 27 -5.66 1.24 -8.74
C GLN A 27 -6.52 1.01 -7.51
N GLU A 28 -7.61 0.27 -7.67
CA GLU A 28 -8.43 -0.25 -6.59
C GLU A 28 -8.29 -1.77 -6.51
N TRP A 29 -8.15 -2.28 -5.29
CA TRP A 29 -7.91 -3.70 -5.02
C TRP A 29 -8.90 -4.26 -4.01
N ASN A 30 -9.36 -5.49 -4.25
CA ASN A 30 -9.92 -6.33 -3.21
C ASN A 30 -8.77 -6.88 -2.36
N TYR A 31 -9.00 -7.06 -1.07
CA TYR A 31 -7.99 -7.58 -0.16
C TYR A 31 -8.62 -8.54 0.87
N LYS A 32 -7.79 -9.22 1.65
CA LYS A 32 -8.23 -10.10 2.75
C LYS A 32 -8.79 -9.24 3.89
N THR A 33 -10.11 -9.02 3.85
CA THR A 33 -10.81 -8.16 4.80
C THR A 33 -11.10 -8.87 6.12
N ARG A 34 -11.43 -8.09 7.14
CA ARG A 34 -12.06 -8.63 8.36
C ARG A 34 -13.47 -9.14 8.02
N PRO A 35 -14.05 -10.08 8.82
CA PRO A 35 -15.35 -10.71 8.50
C PRO A 35 -16.50 -9.72 8.34
N THR A 36 -16.47 -8.60 9.07
CA THR A 36 -17.53 -7.58 9.09
C THR A 36 -17.44 -6.56 7.95
N GLU A 37 -16.36 -6.59 7.13
CA GLU A 37 -16.01 -5.56 6.15
C GLU A 37 -15.77 -6.13 4.75
N LYS A 38 -16.51 -7.15 4.37
CA LYS A 38 -16.31 -7.89 3.09
C LYS A 38 -16.38 -7.04 1.83
N SER A 39 -17.04 -5.89 1.89
CA SER A 39 -17.15 -4.93 0.77
C SER A 39 -16.11 -3.81 0.82
N SER A 40 -15.19 -3.85 1.78
CA SER A 40 -14.14 -2.86 1.91
C SER A 40 -13.17 -2.93 0.72
N ILE A 41 -12.71 -1.76 0.27
CA ILE A 41 -11.84 -1.59 -0.90
C ILE A 41 -10.61 -0.80 -0.50
N LEU A 42 -9.48 -1.24 -1.01
CA LEU A 42 -8.20 -0.57 -0.91
C LEU A 42 -7.93 0.20 -2.20
N LYS A 43 -7.50 1.47 -2.10
CA LYS A 43 -7.05 2.29 -3.22
C LYS A 43 -5.58 2.68 -3.03
N ILE A 44 -4.79 2.59 -4.10
CA ILE A 44 -3.40 3.04 -4.12
C ILE A 44 -3.38 4.53 -4.46
N LEU A 45 -2.78 5.32 -3.57
CA LEU A 45 -2.69 6.78 -3.70
C LEU A 45 -1.40 7.20 -4.39
N LYS A 46 -0.27 6.62 -3.95
CA LYS A 46 1.07 6.98 -4.38
C LYS A 46 2.04 5.83 -4.11
N ILE A 47 3.14 5.80 -4.84
CA ILE A 47 4.24 4.85 -4.63
C ILE A 47 5.54 5.65 -4.60
N GLU A 48 6.38 5.41 -3.61
CA GLU A 48 7.68 6.04 -3.45
C GLU A 48 8.73 4.98 -3.11
N GLU A 49 9.97 5.24 -3.48
CA GLU A 49 11.11 4.39 -3.16
C GLU A 49 12.09 5.14 -2.26
N TYR A 50 12.50 4.51 -1.15
CA TYR A 50 13.45 5.07 -0.20
C TYR A 50 14.65 4.14 -0.06
N PRO A 51 15.90 4.66 -0.02
CA PRO A 51 17.11 3.83 0.03
C PRO A 51 17.14 2.83 1.19
N GLU A 52 16.66 3.23 2.37
CA GLU A 52 16.73 2.40 3.59
C GLU A 52 15.46 1.59 3.84
N THR A 53 14.30 2.08 3.36
CA THR A 53 12.98 1.50 3.64
C THR A 53 12.46 0.65 2.48
N GLY A 54 13.00 0.86 1.27
CA GLY A 54 12.52 0.27 0.03
C GLY A 54 11.24 0.93 -0.48
N LYS A 55 10.43 0.17 -1.20
CA LYS A 55 9.19 0.67 -1.79
C LYS A 55 8.10 0.85 -0.73
N VAL A 56 7.60 2.07 -0.62
CA VAL A 56 6.48 2.46 0.25
C VAL A 56 5.26 2.74 -0.62
N ILE A 57 4.16 2.06 -0.35
CA ILE A 57 2.90 2.22 -1.06
C ILE A 57 1.92 2.92 -0.12
N HIS A 58 1.42 4.06 -0.55
CA HIS A 58 0.42 4.84 0.19
C HIS A 58 -0.95 4.41 -0.27
N ILE A 59 -1.79 3.99 0.68
CA ILE A 59 -3.13 3.48 0.41
C ILE A 59 -4.19 4.22 1.22
N SER A 60 -5.42 4.25 0.73
CA SER A 60 -6.63 4.53 1.50
C SER A 60 -7.53 3.31 1.51
N ILE A 61 -8.42 3.23 2.49
CA ILE A 61 -9.35 2.11 2.62
C ILE A 61 -10.74 2.65 2.95
N SER A 62 -11.73 2.22 2.19
CA SER A 62 -13.14 2.57 2.35
C SER A 62 -14.01 1.34 2.66
N GLY A 63 -15.22 1.57 3.17
CA GLY A 63 -16.16 0.51 3.52
C GLY A 63 -15.80 -0.24 4.79
N LEU A 64 -15.08 0.41 5.70
CA LEU A 64 -14.70 -0.12 7.00
C LEU A 64 -15.86 -0.03 8.02
N LYS A 65 -15.74 -0.77 9.13
CA LYS A 65 -16.61 -0.71 10.32
C LYS A 65 -15.76 -0.69 11.58
N ILE A 66 -15.00 0.39 11.73
CA ILE A 66 -14.09 0.58 12.85
C ILE A 66 -14.87 1.19 14.02
N LYS A 67 -14.85 0.54 15.17
CA LYS A 67 -15.44 1.12 16.38
C LYS A 67 -14.74 2.42 16.74
N ASN A 68 -15.50 3.51 16.81
CA ASN A 68 -15.01 4.83 17.16
C ASN A 68 -16.00 5.51 18.14
N PRO A 69 -15.76 5.43 19.45
CA PRO A 69 -16.65 6.05 20.44
C PRO A 69 -16.79 7.57 20.31
N ALA A 70 -15.82 8.24 19.68
CA ALA A 70 -15.86 9.67 19.44
C ALA A 70 -16.71 10.08 18.22
N SER A 71 -17.07 9.11 17.37
CA SER A 71 -17.93 9.35 16.21
C SER A 71 -19.40 9.38 16.60
N PRO A 72 -20.22 10.30 16.03
CA PRO A 72 -21.67 10.32 16.26
C PRO A 72 -22.39 9.01 15.90
N THR A 73 -21.85 8.25 14.95
CA THR A 73 -22.38 6.95 14.51
C THR A 73 -21.81 5.77 15.30
N GLY A 74 -20.82 6.01 16.18
CA GLY A 74 -20.07 4.97 16.86
C GLY A 74 -19.04 4.24 15.98
N PHE A 75 -18.93 4.61 14.71
CA PHE A 75 -18.05 3.96 13.74
C PHE A 75 -17.28 4.96 12.87
N ALA A 76 -16.11 4.51 12.37
CA ALA A 76 -15.41 5.13 11.25
C ALA A 76 -15.41 4.13 10.08
N GLU A 77 -15.67 4.64 8.88
CA GLU A 77 -15.84 3.82 7.67
C GLU A 77 -14.67 3.96 6.69
N TYR A 78 -13.67 4.75 7.07
CA TYR A 78 -12.63 5.16 6.15
C TYR A 78 -11.30 5.45 6.86
N PHE A 79 -10.19 4.99 6.24
CA PHE A 79 -8.85 5.48 6.51
C PHE A 79 -8.33 6.22 5.29
N SER A 80 -8.04 7.50 5.45
CA SER A 80 -7.60 8.37 4.35
C SER A 80 -6.19 8.07 3.87
N HIS A 81 -5.31 7.59 4.75
CA HIS A 81 -3.93 7.32 4.41
C HIS A 81 -3.29 6.26 5.34
N ILE A 82 -2.65 5.28 4.73
CA ILE A 82 -1.84 4.26 5.39
C ILE A 82 -0.58 4.03 4.54
N PRO A 83 0.63 4.24 5.08
CA PRO A 83 1.88 3.88 4.41
C PRO A 83 2.21 2.42 4.69
N ILE A 84 2.40 1.59 3.67
CA ILE A 84 2.64 0.15 3.79
C ILE A 84 3.80 -0.31 2.91
N SER A 85 4.56 -1.31 3.35
CA SER A 85 5.58 -1.93 2.53
C SER A 85 4.96 -2.77 1.39
N GLU A 86 5.66 -2.89 0.26
CA GLU A 86 5.20 -3.73 -0.86
C GLU A 86 4.94 -5.17 -0.42
N GLU A 87 5.82 -5.76 0.40
CA GLU A 87 5.66 -7.13 0.92
C GLU A 87 4.38 -7.31 1.75
N ALA A 88 4.05 -6.35 2.61
CA ALA A 88 2.83 -6.42 3.41
C ALA A 88 1.57 -6.23 2.57
N LEU A 89 1.65 -5.39 1.54
CA LEU A 89 0.57 -5.22 0.56
C LEU A 89 0.36 -6.50 -0.26
N ASP A 90 1.43 -7.16 -0.73
CA ASP A 90 1.38 -8.45 -1.45
C ASP A 90 0.65 -9.54 -0.64
N LYS A 91 0.89 -9.57 0.66
CA LYS A 91 0.21 -10.52 1.57
C LYS A 91 -1.28 -10.21 1.77
N SER A 92 -1.68 -8.97 1.50
CA SER A 92 -3.02 -8.45 1.77
C SER A 92 -3.95 -8.52 0.59
N VAL A 93 -3.53 -8.07 -0.60
CA VAL A 93 -4.39 -7.96 -1.78
C VAL A 93 -4.78 -9.33 -2.35
N THR A 94 -5.90 -9.37 -3.05
CA THR A 94 -6.40 -10.60 -3.70
C THR A 94 -6.59 -10.40 -5.21
N THR A 95 -7.46 -9.50 -5.62
CA THR A 95 -7.77 -9.24 -7.03
C THR A 95 -7.82 -7.75 -7.32
N LEU A 96 -7.27 -7.37 -8.46
CA LEU A 96 -7.43 -6.01 -8.98
C LEU A 96 -8.90 -5.78 -9.32
N LYS A 97 -9.48 -4.72 -8.77
CA LYS A 97 -10.87 -4.33 -8.99
C LYS A 97 -10.99 -3.28 -10.10
N SER A 98 -10.06 -2.33 -10.15
CA SER A 98 -10.00 -1.28 -11.15
C SER A 98 -8.57 -0.84 -11.41
N GLU A 99 -8.19 -0.70 -12.69
CA GLU A 99 -6.89 -0.17 -13.11
C GLU A 99 -6.82 1.35 -12.97
N THR A 100 -7.95 2.02 -13.15
CA THR A 100 -8.04 3.49 -13.14
C THR A 100 -9.11 3.91 -12.16
N GLY A 101 -8.73 3.99 -10.89
CA GLY A 101 -9.57 4.58 -9.85
C GLY A 101 -9.59 6.10 -9.92
N LYS A 102 -10.40 6.70 -9.06
CA LYS A 102 -10.40 8.16 -8.89
C LYS A 102 -9.04 8.62 -8.40
N LYS A 103 -8.60 9.78 -8.88
CA LYS A 103 -7.41 10.46 -8.30
C LYS A 103 -7.59 10.61 -6.80
N PRO A 104 -6.48 10.63 -6.03
CA PRO A 104 -6.53 10.95 -4.62
C PRO A 104 -7.29 12.26 -4.37
N ASP A 105 -8.15 12.27 -3.36
CA ASP A 105 -8.84 13.49 -2.94
C ASP A 105 -8.01 14.31 -1.94
N SER A 106 -8.53 15.45 -1.50
CA SER A 106 -7.82 16.34 -0.59
C SER A 106 -7.54 15.68 0.76
N LEU A 107 -8.50 14.92 1.31
CA LEU A 107 -8.35 14.26 2.61
C LEU A 107 -7.26 13.16 2.58
N GLU A 108 -7.20 12.40 1.48
CA GLU A 108 -6.16 11.40 1.25
C GLU A 108 -4.78 12.05 1.14
N MET A 109 -4.68 13.16 0.41
CA MET A 109 -3.42 13.89 0.24
C MET A 109 -3.00 14.66 1.50
N ASP A 110 -3.92 15.12 2.32
CA ASP A 110 -3.63 15.72 3.62
C ASP A 110 -3.04 14.67 4.57
N GLY A 111 -3.62 13.46 4.60
CA GLY A 111 -3.08 12.32 5.35
C GLY A 111 -1.67 11.95 4.92
N TYR A 112 -1.43 11.87 3.59
CA TYR A 112 -0.08 11.66 3.05
C TYR A 112 0.88 12.78 3.46
N SER A 113 0.49 14.04 3.33
CA SER A 113 1.34 15.18 3.61
C SER A 113 1.71 15.29 5.09
N TYR A 114 0.76 14.93 5.98
CA TYR A 114 1.03 14.83 7.41
C TYR A 114 2.08 13.76 7.70
N TRP A 115 1.84 12.53 7.20
CA TRP A 115 2.80 11.43 7.37
C TRP A 115 4.17 11.76 6.81
N LYS A 116 4.25 12.32 5.59
CA LYS A 116 5.52 12.65 4.94
C LYS A 116 6.37 13.61 5.78
N ARG A 117 5.72 14.63 6.35
CA ARG A 117 6.40 15.58 7.23
C ARG A 117 6.96 14.90 8.49
N GLU A 118 6.21 13.99 9.11
CA GLU A 118 6.66 13.29 10.31
C GLU A 118 7.71 12.20 9.95
N PHE A 119 7.55 11.55 8.81
CA PHE A 119 8.52 10.57 8.30
C PHE A 119 9.89 11.21 8.02
N ASP A 120 9.91 12.38 7.41
CA ASP A 120 11.16 13.12 7.12
C ASP A 120 11.89 13.59 8.39
N LYS A 121 11.20 13.69 9.52
CA LYS A 121 11.80 13.97 10.84
C LYS A 121 12.25 12.69 11.57
N GLY A 122 11.86 11.51 11.10
CA GLY A 122 12.09 10.24 11.78
C GLY A 122 11.04 9.89 12.85
N ASP A 123 9.91 10.64 12.90
CA ASP A 123 8.84 10.46 13.89
C ASP A 123 7.70 9.58 13.39
N ALA A 124 7.71 9.17 12.13
CA ALA A 124 6.75 8.24 11.55
C ALA A 124 7.43 7.10 10.82
N GLY A 125 6.77 5.94 10.77
CA GLY A 125 7.22 4.76 10.06
C GLY A 125 6.23 4.30 9.00
N ILE A 126 6.42 3.05 8.54
CA ILE A 126 5.53 2.36 7.62
C ILE A 126 5.02 1.07 8.27
N PHE A 127 3.88 0.59 7.82
CA PHE A 127 3.37 -0.70 8.23
C PHE A 127 4.00 -1.84 7.42
N THR A 128 4.40 -2.90 8.12
CA THR A 128 5.01 -4.12 7.56
C THR A 128 4.18 -5.37 7.80
N ILE A 129 2.95 -5.20 8.31
CA ILE A 129 1.98 -6.25 8.61
C ILE A 129 0.78 -6.17 7.66
N PRO A 130 -0.01 -7.26 7.48
CA PRO A 130 -1.17 -7.27 6.60
C PRO A 130 -2.21 -6.21 6.93
N VAL A 131 -2.92 -5.72 5.90
CA VAL A 131 -3.94 -4.64 6.03
C VAL A 131 -5.00 -4.94 7.10
N SER A 132 -5.51 -6.17 7.19
CA SER A 132 -6.50 -6.54 8.20
C SER A 132 -5.97 -6.44 9.64
N GLU A 133 -4.68 -6.67 9.84
CA GLU A 133 -4.00 -6.51 11.13
C GLU A 133 -3.78 -5.03 11.46
N ILE A 134 -3.39 -4.22 10.45
CA ILE A 134 -3.29 -2.77 10.59
C ILE A 134 -4.63 -2.20 11.08
N ILE A 135 -5.72 -2.53 10.38
CA ILE A 135 -7.08 -2.06 10.72
C ILE A 135 -7.44 -2.45 12.16
N SER A 136 -7.14 -3.69 12.56
CA SER A 136 -7.43 -4.19 13.92
C SER A 136 -6.62 -3.47 14.98
N THR A 137 -5.36 -3.15 14.71
CA THR A 137 -4.48 -2.42 15.60
C THR A 137 -4.93 -0.97 15.76
N MET A 138 -5.25 -0.30 14.63
CA MET A 138 -5.75 1.07 14.64
C MET A 138 -7.10 1.18 15.38
N GLU A 139 -8.01 0.22 15.19
CA GLU A 139 -9.27 0.20 15.95
C GLU A 139 -9.04 0.10 17.45
N LYS A 140 -8.10 -0.75 17.91
CA LYS A 140 -7.74 -0.85 19.32
C LYS A 140 -7.25 0.48 19.90
N SER A 141 -6.36 1.17 19.17
CA SER A 141 -5.84 2.48 19.58
C SER A 141 -6.93 3.55 19.61
N ILE A 142 -7.86 3.54 18.64
CA ILE A 142 -9.01 4.46 18.63
C ILE A 142 -9.90 4.23 19.85
N ILE A 143 -10.20 2.97 20.19
CA ILE A 143 -11.01 2.63 21.37
C ILE A 143 -10.28 3.03 22.66
N ALA A 144 -8.96 2.88 22.72
CA ALA A 144 -8.16 3.27 23.88
C ALA A 144 -7.97 4.80 24.02
N GLY A 145 -8.34 5.58 23.01
CA GLY A 145 -8.15 7.04 22.98
C GLY A 145 -6.71 7.50 22.71
N ASP A 146 -5.86 6.63 22.20
CA ASP A 146 -4.43 6.92 21.97
C ASP A 146 -4.20 7.87 20.78
N TYR A 147 -5.21 8.13 19.96
CA TYR A 147 -5.15 9.05 18.81
C TYR A 147 -5.45 10.51 19.13
N THR A 148 -5.65 10.88 20.40
CA THR A 148 -6.02 12.25 20.84
C THR A 148 -4.88 13.00 21.52
N LYS A 149 -3.64 12.53 21.36
CA LYS A 149 -2.45 13.21 21.90
C LYS A 149 -1.58 13.79 20.84
#